data_b41d1597d21e20b6cb548b311057f5be
#
_entry.id   b41d1597d21e20b6cb548b311057f5be
#
_cell.length_a   1.000
_cell.length_b   1.000
_cell.length_c   1.000
_cell.angle_alpha   90.00
_cell.angle_beta   90.00
_cell.angle_gamma   90.00
#
_symmetry.space_group_name_H-M   'P 1'
#
loop_
_entity.id
_entity.type
_entity.pdbx_description
1 polymer ?
#
loop_
_entity_poly.entity_id
_entity_poly.type
_entity_poly.pdbx_seq_one_letter_code
_entity_poly.pdbx_strand_id
1 'polypeptide(L)'
;MMRKLLLALLAMAAMQMSGAIKIVAMSDIHAMSEMLVEKSGAAIDKYAASDMRMIKESAEILRTVIGKIIEQRPDIVMISGDLTKDGERLSHEFVASQLERLRAKGIKVLVIPGNHDISNANAKYFNDKERRTAATITRKEFRDIYSHFGYGGDVKCDTASLSYAAEPVKGLVVIGIDSNRDEENLLKARGDSVNTYHTAGRIKDATLQWITNQARSARAQGKRVVAMMHHHLIEHFDKEAQLLDKYVVADHENVRNELIDAGVHAILTGHLHLSDIARDYNNGDSITEVATGSLITCPFHYRTITIDADRMSVTTHQLKSIASNPHLLADGKRQVEQAVPGLLNSVLSRLMGKIEKLNKKLSGVMALFGGGESLDLAAQKDKIAATFHRELDDLATKAFIMLYEGNEGQNPQSKVLIEQMNAGIKAVLASSLPASLGDMVEGFITENAMPMFDTQIRSMLEDRNHCGTPQEVVVDDHTASFKF
;
A
#
# COMPACT_ATOMS: atom_id res chain seq x y z
N MET A 1 0.00 -6.93 -53.83
CA MET A 1 0.21 -5.70 -53.04
C MET A 1 -1.09 -5.14 -52.46
N MET A 2 -2.13 -4.90 -53.28
CA MET A 2 -3.45 -4.36 -52.83
C MET A 2 -4.14 -5.21 -51.74
N ARG A 3 -4.10 -6.56 -51.78
CA ARG A 3 -4.72 -7.44 -50.79
C ARG A 3 -4.06 -7.35 -49.39
N LYS A 4 -2.73 -7.13 -49.34
CA LYS A 4 -1.99 -6.91 -48.10
C LYS A 4 -2.24 -5.51 -47.55
N LEU A 5 -2.43 -4.52 -48.41
CA LEU A 5 -2.78 -3.13 -48.02
C LEU A 5 -4.22 -3.08 -47.46
N LEU A 6 -5.16 -3.79 -48.09
CA LEU A 6 -6.54 -3.90 -47.65
C LEU A 6 -6.66 -4.62 -46.28
N LEU A 7 -5.88 -5.69 -46.09
CA LEU A 7 -5.81 -6.40 -44.81
C LEU A 7 -5.17 -5.55 -43.70
N ALA A 8 -4.15 -4.73 -44.02
CA ALA A 8 -3.56 -3.78 -43.08
C ALA A 8 -4.52 -2.64 -42.73
N LEU A 9 -5.27 -2.13 -43.72
CA LEU A 9 -6.32 -1.11 -43.52
C LEU A 9 -7.51 -1.67 -42.75
N LEU A 10 -7.92 -2.91 -42.99
CA LEU A 10 -8.96 -3.60 -42.21
C LEU A 10 -8.49 -3.91 -40.77
N ALA A 11 -7.21 -4.25 -40.58
CA ALA A 11 -6.62 -4.45 -39.27
C ALA A 11 -6.52 -3.11 -38.51
N MET A 12 -6.10 -2.01 -39.19
CA MET A 12 -6.11 -0.66 -38.58
C MET A 12 -7.53 -0.16 -38.30
N ALA A 13 -8.51 -0.41 -39.18
CA ALA A 13 -9.90 -0.05 -38.94
C ALA A 13 -10.53 -0.89 -37.82
N ALA A 14 -10.13 -2.15 -37.63
CA ALA A 14 -10.56 -2.98 -36.51
C ALA A 14 -9.92 -2.53 -35.18
N MET A 15 -8.74 -1.93 -35.19
CA MET A 15 -8.11 -1.30 -34.03
C MET A 15 -8.79 0.03 -33.64
N GLN A 16 -9.44 0.74 -34.55
CA GLN A 16 -10.06 2.04 -34.31
C GLN A 16 -11.50 1.97 -33.74
N MET A 17 -12.09 0.80 -33.51
CA MET A 17 -13.46 0.67 -32.99
C MET A 17 -13.56 0.11 -31.57
N SER A 18 -12.48 0.00 -30.83
CA SER A 18 -12.55 -0.25 -29.38
C SER A 18 -12.63 1.11 -28.68
N GLY A 19 -13.80 1.47 -28.17
CA GLY A 19 -13.92 2.64 -27.29
C GLY A 19 -12.94 2.56 -26.12
N ALA A 20 -12.64 3.69 -25.51
CA ALA A 20 -11.77 3.73 -24.32
C ALA A 20 -12.32 2.82 -23.21
N ILE A 21 -11.46 1.97 -22.66
CA ILE A 21 -11.82 1.07 -21.54
C ILE A 21 -11.74 1.86 -20.25
N LYS A 22 -12.84 1.88 -19.49
CA LYS A 22 -12.93 2.57 -18.20
C LYS A 22 -12.81 1.57 -17.05
N ILE A 23 -11.84 1.79 -16.18
CA ILE A 23 -11.58 0.98 -15.00
C ILE A 23 -11.76 1.86 -13.76
N VAL A 24 -12.37 1.35 -12.71
CA VAL A 24 -12.25 1.91 -11.36
C VAL A 24 -11.32 1.02 -10.55
N ALA A 25 -10.28 1.60 -9.98
CA ALA A 25 -9.34 0.92 -9.09
C ALA A 25 -9.58 1.35 -7.64
N MET A 26 -9.59 0.37 -6.75
CA MET A 26 -9.64 0.53 -5.30
C MET A 26 -8.59 -0.38 -4.67
N SER A 27 -8.16 -0.06 -3.46
CA SER A 27 -7.32 -0.91 -2.64
C SER A 27 -7.66 -0.74 -1.16
N ASP A 28 -7.25 -1.68 -0.34
CA ASP A 28 -7.28 -1.57 1.11
C ASP A 28 -8.66 -1.10 1.62
N ILE A 29 -9.71 -1.79 1.17
CA ILE A 29 -11.08 -1.47 1.56
C ILE A 29 -11.38 -1.90 3.00
N HIS A 30 -10.62 -2.85 3.55
CA HIS A 30 -10.67 -3.34 4.93
C HIS A 30 -12.08 -3.36 5.52
N ALA A 31 -13.06 -3.80 4.73
CA ALA A 31 -14.45 -3.77 5.15
C ALA A 31 -14.68 -4.70 6.35
N MET A 32 -15.36 -4.20 7.35
CA MET A 32 -15.80 -4.98 8.50
C MET A 32 -17.32 -5.14 8.45
N SER A 33 -17.78 -6.40 8.52
CA SER A 33 -19.23 -6.67 8.63
C SER A 33 -19.77 -6.16 9.96
N GLU A 34 -20.90 -5.46 9.91
CA GLU A 34 -21.61 -4.98 11.10
C GLU A 34 -22.04 -6.14 12.02
N MET A 35 -22.17 -7.36 11.47
CA MET A 35 -22.48 -8.58 12.23
C MET A 35 -21.36 -9.02 13.17
N LEU A 36 -20.17 -8.44 13.06
CA LEU A 36 -19.03 -8.71 13.95
C LEU A 36 -19.08 -7.88 15.24
N VAL A 37 -20.04 -6.99 15.39
CA VAL A 37 -20.16 -6.08 16.53
C VAL A 37 -21.47 -6.31 17.26
N GLU A 38 -21.39 -6.62 18.56
CA GLU A 38 -22.56 -6.65 19.45
C GLU A 38 -22.95 -5.23 19.89
N LYS A 39 -24.20 -5.12 20.36
CA LYS A 39 -24.97 -3.87 20.51
C LYS A 39 -24.31 -2.69 21.23
N SER A 40 -23.38 -2.82 22.16
CA SER A 40 -22.86 -1.67 22.91
C SER A 40 -21.52 -1.14 22.40
N GLY A 41 -20.83 -1.87 21.57
CA GLY A 41 -19.67 -1.36 20.80
C GLY A 41 -18.43 -0.92 21.58
N ALA A 42 -18.36 -1.05 22.90
CA ALA A 42 -17.22 -0.51 23.68
C ALA A 42 -15.86 -1.14 23.29
N ALA A 43 -15.84 -2.45 22.95
CA ALA A 43 -14.62 -3.12 22.53
C ALA A 43 -14.14 -2.67 21.14
N ILE A 44 -15.06 -2.40 20.21
CA ILE A 44 -14.72 -1.87 18.90
C ILE A 44 -14.28 -0.39 18.99
N ASP A 45 -14.90 0.41 19.84
CA ASP A 45 -14.49 1.81 20.06
C ASP A 45 -13.04 1.89 20.55
N LYS A 46 -12.68 1.06 21.53
CA LYS A 46 -11.30 0.95 22.02
C LYS A 46 -10.33 0.49 20.95
N TYR A 47 -10.74 -0.45 20.10
CA TYR A 47 -9.92 -0.93 18.98
C TYR A 47 -9.74 0.17 17.93
N ALA A 48 -10.83 0.78 17.49
CA ALA A 48 -10.82 1.80 16.44
C ALA A 48 -10.00 3.05 16.86
N ALA A 49 -10.03 3.44 18.15
CA ALA A 49 -9.28 4.59 18.67
C ALA A 49 -7.74 4.49 18.47
N SER A 50 -7.20 3.29 18.24
CA SER A 50 -5.77 3.07 18.01
C SER A 50 -5.42 2.73 16.54
N ASP A 51 -6.40 2.79 15.65
CA ASP A 51 -6.24 2.44 14.23
C ASP A 51 -6.38 3.70 13.36
N MET A 52 -5.56 3.86 12.35
CA MET A 52 -5.68 5.00 11.41
C MET A 52 -6.88 4.85 10.47
N ARG A 53 -7.42 3.66 10.32
CA ARG A 53 -8.54 3.32 9.44
C ARG A 53 -9.88 3.62 10.11
N MET A 54 -10.83 4.12 9.35
CA MET A 54 -12.21 4.33 9.77
C MET A 54 -12.99 2.99 9.78
N ILE A 55 -12.56 2.07 10.65
CA ILE A 55 -13.05 0.69 10.70
C ILE A 55 -14.56 0.61 10.94
N LYS A 56 -15.10 1.46 11.80
CA LYS A 56 -16.53 1.46 12.16
C LYS A 56 -17.41 1.88 10.98
N GLU A 57 -16.92 2.79 10.17
CA GLU A 57 -17.58 3.34 8.99
C GLU A 57 -17.33 2.53 7.72
N SER A 58 -16.42 1.54 7.76
CA SER A 58 -15.91 0.82 6.59
C SER A 58 -17.03 0.19 5.73
N ALA A 59 -18.04 -0.39 6.37
CA ALA A 59 -19.16 -0.97 5.66
C ALA A 59 -20.01 0.08 4.89
N GLU A 60 -20.25 1.24 5.49
CA GLU A 60 -21.00 2.32 4.84
C GLU A 60 -20.17 3.03 3.77
N ILE A 61 -18.87 3.23 4.01
CA ILE A 61 -17.91 3.75 3.02
C ILE A 61 -17.96 2.87 1.77
N LEU A 62 -17.81 1.55 1.92
CA LEU A 62 -17.88 0.62 0.79
C LEU A 62 -19.23 0.71 0.05
N ARG A 63 -20.36 0.68 0.77
CA ARG A 63 -21.70 0.81 0.16
C ARG A 63 -21.83 2.11 -0.64
N THR A 64 -21.31 3.21 -0.11
CA THR A 64 -21.37 4.54 -0.73
C THR A 64 -20.56 4.58 -2.01
N VAL A 65 -19.31 4.08 -1.98
CA VAL A 65 -18.43 4.05 -3.16
C VAL A 65 -18.97 3.10 -4.22
N ILE A 66 -19.50 1.92 -3.86
CA ILE A 66 -20.19 1.02 -4.80
C ILE A 66 -21.37 1.74 -5.48
N GLY A 67 -22.14 2.55 -4.76
CA GLY A 67 -23.21 3.38 -5.34
C GLY A 67 -22.67 4.35 -6.40
N LYS A 68 -21.60 5.09 -6.08
CA LYS A 68 -20.93 6.01 -7.02
C LYS A 68 -20.36 5.31 -8.25
N ILE A 69 -19.77 4.13 -8.09
CA ILE A 69 -19.25 3.32 -9.20
C ILE A 69 -20.39 2.86 -10.12
N ILE A 70 -21.53 2.46 -9.57
CA ILE A 70 -22.71 2.09 -10.38
C ILE A 70 -23.18 3.28 -11.24
N GLU A 71 -23.13 4.51 -10.72
CA GLU A 71 -23.47 5.73 -11.47
C GLU A 71 -22.45 6.03 -12.58
N GLN A 72 -21.16 5.83 -12.31
CA GLN A 72 -20.05 6.05 -13.27
C GLN A 72 -20.05 5.04 -14.43
N ARG A 73 -20.61 3.84 -14.22
CA ARG A 73 -20.68 2.74 -15.19
C ARG A 73 -19.33 2.42 -15.85
N PRO A 74 -18.29 2.07 -15.08
CA PRO A 74 -17.05 1.60 -15.68
C PRO A 74 -17.26 0.23 -16.34
N ASP A 75 -16.33 -0.17 -17.21
CA ASP A 75 -16.29 -1.53 -17.78
C ASP A 75 -15.81 -2.54 -16.74
N ILE A 76 -14.83 -2.13 -15.91
CA ILE A 76 -14.15 -3.00 -14.94
C ILE A 76 -13.99 -2.27 -13.61
N VAL A 77 -14.09 -3.02 -12.52
CA VAL A 77 -13.59 -2.63 -11.19
C VAL A 77 -12.46 -3.59 -10.81
N MET A 78 -11.33 -3.05 -10.40
CA MET A 78 -10.16 -3.79 -9.93
C MET A 78 -9.87 -3.43 -8.48
N ILE A 79 -9.64 -4.45 -7.62
CA ILE A 79 -9.39 -4.24 -6.18
C ILE A 79 -8.09 -4.95 -5.79
N SER A 80 -7.08 -4.18 -5.42
CA SER A 80 -5.72 -4.64 -5.19
C SER A 80 -5.47 -5.17 -3.78
N GLY A 81 -6.39 -5.96 -3.23
CA GLY A 81 -6.23 -6.66 -1.96
C GLY A 81 -6.74 -5.91 -0.74
N ASP A 82 -6.56 -6.52 0.41
CA ASP A 82 -7.06 -6.11 1.72
C ASP A 82 -8.55 -5.75 1.69
N LEU A 83 -9.32 -6.74 1.23
CA LEU A 83 -10.77 -6.63 1.05
C LEU A 83 -11.49 -6.50 2.40
N THR A 84 -10.95 -7.16 3.43
CA THR A 84 -11.55 -7.28 4.74
C THR A 84 -10.64 -6.75 5.84
N LYS A 85 -11.20 -6.43 6.99
CA LYS A 85 -10.45 -5.90 8.12
C LYS A 85 -9.29 -6.83 8.54
N ASP A 86 -9.60 -8.09 8.78
CA ASP A 86 -8.63 -9.12 9.17
C ASP A 86 -9.08 -10.54 8.75
N GLY A 87 -9.67 -10.71 7.57
CA GLY A 87 -10.00 -12.01 7.01
C GLY A 87 -11.23 -12.69 7.65
N GLU A 88 -12.09 -11.95 8.33
CA GLU A 88 -13.30 -12.50 8.91
C GLU A 88 -14.25 -13.00 7.80
N ARG A 89 -14.76 -14.22 7.93
CA ARG A 89 -15.72 -14.81 6.97
C ARG A 89 -16.91 -13.88 6.72
N LEU A 90 -17.51 -13.33 7.77
CA LEU A 90 -18.65 -12.43 7.65
C LEU A 90 -18.30 -11.14 6.88
N SER A 91 -17.07 -10.65 7.00
CA SER A 91 -16.59 -9.51 6.22
C SER A 91 -16.44 -9.89 4.75
N HIS A 92 -15.90 -11.06 4.41
CA HIS A 92 -15.81 -11.54 3.03
C HIS A 92 -17.18 -11.72 2.38
N GLU A 93 -18.13 -12.33 3.10
CA GLU A 93 -19.51 -12.51 2.63
C GLU A 93 -20.19 -11.15 2.38
N PHE A 94 -19.96 -10.18 3.27
CA PHE A 94 -20.44 -8.81 3.10
C PHE A 94 -19.81 -8.15 1.86
N VAL A 95 -18.50 -8.19 1.70
CA VAL A 95 -17.79 -7.62 0.54
C VAL A 95 -18.33 -8.25 -0.75
N ALA A 96 -18.37 -9.58 -0.85
CA ALA A 96 -18.86 -10.28 -2.01
C ALA A 96 -20.30 -9.84 -2.37
N SER A 97 -21.16 -9.65 -1.37
CA SER A 97 -22.53 -9.16 -1.57
C SER A 97 -22.57 -7.74 -2.18
N GLN A 98 -21.64 -6.86 -1.80
CA GLN A 98 -21.55 -5.53 -2.40
C GLN A 98 -21.00 -5.59 -3.84
N LEU A 99 -20.04 -6.45 -4.13
CA LEU A 99 -19.51 -6.64 -5.47
C LEU A 99 -20.54 -7.26 -6.43
N GLU A 100 -21.44 -8.11 -5.94
CA GLU A 100 -22.58 -8.62 -6.73
C GLU A 100 -23.49 -7.50 -7.23
N ARG A 101 -23.63 -6.38 -6.52
CA ARG A 101 -24.37 -5.21 -6.97
C ARG A 101 -23.77 -4.60 -8.25
N LEU A 102 -22.43 -4.57 -8.36
CA LEU A 102 -21.71 -4.13 -9.56
C LEU A 102 -21.96 -5.13 -10.72
N ARG A 103 -21.77 -6.42 -10.44
CA ARG A 103 -21.97 -7.49 -11.42
C ARG A 103 -23.42 -7.47 -11.98
N ALA A 104 -24.41 -7.24 -11.13
CA ALA A 104 -25.81 -7.12 -11.53
C ALA A 104 -26.08 -5.92 -12.47
N LYS A 105 -25.14 -4.95 -12.55
CA LYS A 105 -25.17 -3.83 -13.51
C LYS A 105 -24.31 -4.08 -14.75
N GLY A 106 -23.78 -5.29 -14.92
CA GLY A 106 -22.93 -5.68 -16.05
C GLY A 106 -21.47 -5.24 -15.92
N ILE A 107 -21.07 -4.63 -14.79
CA ILE A 107 -19.71 -4.21 -14.52
C ILE A 107 -18.88 -5.44 -14.16
N LYS A 108 -17.74 -5.63 -14.81
CA LYS A 108 -16.81 -6.70 -14.48
C LYS A 108 -16.03 -6.33 -13.22
N VAL A 109 -15.86 -7.28 -12.30
CA VAL A 109 -15.12 -7.05 -11.06
C VAL A 109 -14.01 -8.08 -10.96
N LEU A 110 -12.81 -7.64 -10.63
CA LEU A 110 -11.64 -8.46 -10.41
C LEU A 110 -11.01 -8.11 -9.07
N VAL A 111 -10.74 -9.10 -8.24
CA VAL A 111 -10.12 -8.94 -6.93
C VAL A 111 -8.92 -9.86 -6.77
N ILE A 112 -7.98 -9.48 -5.93
CA ILE A 112 -6.93 -10.33 -5.39
C ILE A 112 -6.98 -10.27 -3.86
N PRO A 113 -6.41 -11.24 -3.13
CA PRO A 113 -6.24 -11.11 -1.69
C PRO A 113 -5.13 -10.11 -1.35
N GLY A 114 -5.25 -9.44 -0.20
CA GLY A 114 -4.17 -8.79 0.51
C GLY A 114 -3.73 -9.62 1.73
N ASN A 115 -2.75 -9.12 2.48
CA ASN A 115 -2.19 -9.83 3.63
C ASN A 115 -3.17 -9.95 4.81
N HIS A 116 -4.22 -9.13 4.85
CA HIS A 116 -5.26 -9.23 5.88
C HIS A 116 -6.28 -10.33 5.59
N ASP A 117 -6.45 -10.81 4.36
CA ASP A 117 -7.68 -11.48 3.91
C ASP A 117 -7.78 -12.97 4.26
N ILE A 118 -6.68 -13.70 4.39
CA ILE A 118 -6.71 -15.17 4.49
C ILE A 118 -5.98 -15.64 5.74
N SER A 119 -6.61 -16.57 6.47
CA SER A 119 -6.02 -17.23 7.64
C SER A 119 -5.39 -16.26 8.64
N ASN A 120 -6.05 -15.11 8.89
CA ASN A 120 -5.52 -14.07 9.74
C ASN A 120 -5.91 -14.27 11.19
N ALA A 121 -4.91 -14.37 12.07
CA ALA A 121 -5.09 -14.57 13.51
C ALA A 121 -5.72 -13.35 14.23
N ASN A 122 -5.74 -12.20 13.56
CA ASN A 122 -6.36 -10.96 14.07
C ASN A 122 -7.86 -10.88 13.80
N ALA A 123 -8.46 -11.85 13.09
CA ALA A 123 -9.90 -11.93 12.88
C ALA A 123 -10.65 -11.91 14.23
N LYS A 124 -11.48 -10.89 14.46
CA LYS A 124 -12.14 -10.67 15.74
C LYS A 124 -13.62 -10.37 15.60
N TYR A 125 -14.33 -10.88 16.57
CA TYR A 125 -15.69 -10.53 16.93
C TYR A 125 -15.64 -9.59 18.15
N PHE A 126 -16.44 -8.55 18.17
CA PHE A 126 -16.43 -7.52 19.22
C PHE A 126 -17.74 -7.59 20.01
N ASN A 127 -17.65 -7.89 21.29
CA ASN A 127 -18.76 -7.72 22.22
C ASN A 127 -18.55 -6.45 23.09
N ASP A 128 -19.40 -6.29 24.10
CA ASP A 128 -19.39 -5.12 24.96
C ASP A 128 -18.09 -4.95 25.75
N LYS A 129 -17.35 -6.02 26.03
CA LYS A 129 -16.22 -6.05 26.97
C LYS A 129 -14.91 -6.49 26.33
N GLU A 130 -14.95 -7.38 25.35
CA GLU A 130 -13.76 -8.06 24.83
C GLU A 130 -13.84 -8.33 23.34
N ARG A 131 -12.70 -8.67 22.78
CA ARG A 131 -12.57 -9.21 21.43
C ARG A 131 -12.49 -10.72 21.50
N ARG A 132 -13.31 -11.43 20.74
CA ARG A 132 -13.23 -12.89 20.56
C ARG A 132 -12.72 -13.23 19.18
N THR A 133 -12.10 -14.39 19.02
CA THR A 133 -11.68 -14.87 17.69
C THR A 133 -12.91 -15.09 16.83
N ALA A 134 -12.91 -14.48 15.65
CA ALA A 134 -13.89 -14.70 14.60
C ALA A 134 -13.40 -15.81 13.65
N ALA A 135 -14.34 -16.43 12.93
CA ALA A 135 -14.01 -17.37 11.88
C ALA A 135 -13.32 -16.61 10.73
N THR A 136 -12.18 -17.11 10.28
CA THR A 136 -11.49 -16.65 9.08
C THR A 136 -11.72 -17.65 7.94
N ILE A 137 -11.18 -17.36 6.74
CA ILE A 137 -11.32 -18.21 5.56
C ILE A 137 -9.97 -18.75 5.10
N THR A 138 -10.02 -19.88 4.37
CA THR A 138 -8.90 -20.50 3.68
C THR A 138 -8.77 -19.98 2.25
N ARG A 139 -7.63 -20.25 1.58
CA ARG A 139 -7.42 -19.97 0.14
C ARG A 139 -8.51 -20.59 -0.76
N LYS A 140 -8.96 -21.80 -0.43
CA LYS A 140 -10.05 -22.44 -1.16
C LYS A 140 -11.36 -21.67 -1.01
N GLU A 141 -11.71 -21.31 0.22
CA GLU A 141 -12.92 -20.53 0.49
C GLU A 141 -12.86 -19.12 -0.12
N PHE A 142 -11.67 -18.51 -0.21
CA PHE A 142 -11.48 -17.26 -0.95
C PHE A 142 -11.85 -17.44 -2.42
N ARG A 143 -11.33 -18.47 -3.10
CA ARG A 143 -11.72 -18.79 -4.48
C ARG A 143 -13.22 -19.02 -4.64
N ASP A 144 -13.82 -19.75 -3.70
CA ASP A 144 -15.26 -20.08 -3.74
C ASP A 144 -16.11 -18.80 -3.59
N ILE A 145 -15.80 -17.93 -2.61
CA ILE A 145 -16.52 -16.69 -2.34
C ILE A 145 -16.39 -15.71 -3.51
N TYR A 146 -15.18 -15.57 -4.05
CA TYR A 146 -14.88 -14.62 -5.14
C TYR A 146 -14.87 -15.28 -6.53
N SER A 147 -15.56 -16.41 -6.70
CA SER A 147 -15.61 -17.14 -7.99
C SER A 147 -16.12 -16.28 -9.14
N HIS A 148 -17.02 -15.32 -8.91
CA HIS A 148 -17.49 -14.39 -9.92
C HIS A 148 -16.57 -13.17 -10.15
N PHE A 149 -15.49 -13.04 -9.39
CA PHE A 149 -14.66 -11.84 -9.31
C PHE A 149 -13.18 -12.10 -9.61
N GLY A 150 -12.88 -13.02 -10.53
CA GLY A 150 -11.53 -13.35 -10.97
C GLY A 150 -11.15 -14.82 -10.82
N TYR A 151 -12.00 -15.67 -10.20
CA TYR A 151 -11.64 -17.06 -9.86
C TYR A 151 -12.52 -18.14 -10.52
N GLY A 152 -13.36 -17.79 -11.47
CA GLY A 152 -14.25 -18.75 -12.11
C GLY A 152 -14.46 -18.51 -13.61
N GLY A 153 -15.20 -19.41 -14.27
CA GLY A 153 -15.45 -19.36 -15.71
C GLY A 153 -14.19 -19.67 -16.52
N ASP A 154 -13.94 -18.87 -17.56
CA ASP A 154 -12.80 -19.03 -18.48
C ASP A 154 -11.49 -18.39 -17.96
N VAL A 155 -11.43 -18.01 -16.68
CA VAL A 155 -10.24 -17.43 -16.05
C VAL A 155 -9.16 -18.50 -15.89
N LYS A 156 -7.95 -18.20 -16.32
CA LYS A 156 -6.79 -19.07 -16.12
C LYS A 156 -6.22 -18.80 -14.73
N CYS A 157 -6.24 -19.80 -13.87
CA CYS A 157 -5.70 -19.69 -12.51
C CYS A 157 -4.34 -20.40 -12.41
N ASP A 158 -3.42 -19.80 -11.65
CA ASP A 158 -2.19 -20.46 -11.24
C ASP A 158 -2.51 -21.57 -10.23
N THR A 159 -1.81 -22.68 -10.30
CA THR A 159 -1.99 -23.81 -9.36
C THR A 159 -1.17 -23.65 -8.07
N ALA A 160 -0.12 -22.83 -8.12
CA ALA A 160 0.80 -22.60 -7.00
C ALA A 160 0.40 -21.43 -6.09
N SER A 161 -0.50 -20.55 -6.57
CA SER A 161 -0.92 -19.33 -5.88
C SER A 161 -2.40 -19.00 -6.14
N LEU A 162 -2.87 -17.86 -5.64
CA LEU A 162 -4.16 -17.29 -6.01
C LEU A 162 -4.04 -16.31 -7.20
N SER A 163 -2.95 -16.36 -7.96
CA SER A 163 -2.79 -15.57 -9.18
C SER A 163 -3.68 -16.09 -10.29
N TYR A 164 -4.11 -15.17 -11.16
CA TYR A 164 -4.94 -15.51 -12.31
C TYR A 164 -4.72 -14.57 -13.49
N ALA A 165 -5.15 -14.98 -14.69
CA ALA A 165 -5.22 -14.15 -15.89
C ALA A 165 -6.64 -14.19 -16.46
N ALA A 166 -7.26 -13.04 -16.57
CA ALA A 166 -8.62 -12.85 -17.09
C ALA A 166 -8.64 -11.86 -18.25
N GLU A 167 -9.58 -12.02 -19.19
CA GLU A 167 -9.86 -11.05 -20.24
C GLU A 167 -11.27 -10.46 -20.01
N PRO A 168 -11.43 -9.49 -19.06
CA PRO A 168 -12.73 -8.94 -18.71
C PRO A 168 -13.38 -8.16 -19.86
N VAL A 169 -12.55 -7.55 -20.72
CA VAL A 169 -12.94 -6.83 -21.94
C VAL A 169 -12.03 -7.31 -23.07
N LYS A 170 -12.60 -7.53 -24.24
CA LYS A 170 -11.86 -8.01 -25.41
C LYS A 170 -10.62 -7.15 -25.70
N GLY A 171 -9.47 -7.79 -25.78
CA GLY A 171 -8.20 -7.15 -26.06
C GLY A 171 -7.47 -6.56 -24.83
N LEU A 172 -8.03 -6.71 -23.63
CA LEU A 172 -7.35 -6.38 -22.38
C LEU A 172 -7.27 -7.60 -21.48
N VAL A 173 -6.06 -8.05 -21.19
CA VAL A 173 -5.80 -9.10 -20.19
C VAL A 173 -5.40 -8.44 -18.88
N VAL A 174 -6.05 -8.83 -17.81
CA VAL A 174 -5.70 -8.45 -16.43
C VAL A 174 -5.06 -9.65 -15.75
N ILE A 175 -3.87 -9.45 -15.20
CA ILE A 175 -3.17 -10.47 -14.40
C ILE A 175 -3.29 -10.07 -12.93
N GLY A 176 -4.08 -10.83 -12.17
CA GLY A 176 -4.12 -10.73 -10.71
C GLY A 176 -2.96 -11.51 -10.11
N ILE A 177 -2.07 -10.84 -9.39
CA ILE A 177 -0.85 -11.41 -8.79
C ILE A 177 -1.06 -11.57 -7.29
N ASP A 178 -1.03 -12.80 -6.81
CA ASP A 178 -1.01 -13.11 -5.38
C ASP A 178 0.43 -13.05 -4.89
N SER A 179 0.76 -12.00 -4.17
CA SER A 179 2.05 -11.78 -3.51
C SER A 179 2.04 -12.10 -2.02
N ASN A 180 0.93 -12.66 -1.48
CA ASN A 180 0.79 -12.89 -0.06
C ASN A 180 1.50 -14.17 0.41
N ARG A 181 1.78 -14.22 1.71
CA ARG A 181 2.40 -15.36 2.40
C ARG A 181 1.44 -15.96 3.42
N ASP A 182 0.15 -15.95 3.11
CA ASP A 182 -0.91 -16.45 4.01
C ASP A 182 -0.78 -17.94 4.36
N GLU A 183 -0.14 -18.73 3.52
CA GLU A 183 0.20 -20.13 3.80
C GLU A 183 1.21 -20.31 4.95
N GLU A 184 1.95 -19.26 5.29
CA GLU A 184 2.88 -19.22 6.41
C GLU A 184 2.19 -18.71 7.70
N ASN A 185 0.94 -18.29 7.63
CA ASN A 185 0.16 -17.83 8.77
C ASN A 185 -0.15 -18.99 9.72
N LEU A 186 0.04 -18.76 11.00
CA LEU A 186 -0.23 -19.76 12.03
C LEU A 186 -1.44 -19.32 12.86
N LEU A 187 -2.54 -20.03 12.66
CA LEU A 187 -3.71 -19.97 13.54
C LEU A 187 -3.49 -20.99 14.66
N LYS A 188 -3.03 -20.56 15.82
CA LYS A 188 -2.77 -21.47 16.94
C LYS A 188 -4.04 -21.78 17.73
N ALA A 189 -4.11 -23.01 18.21
CA ALA A 189 -5.13 -23.44 19.15
C ALA A 189 -5.02 -22.64 20.47
N ARG A 190 -6.14 -22.54 21.19
CA ARG A 190 -6.29 -21.83 22.46
C ARG A 190 -5.20 -22.24 23.45
N GLY A 191 -4.32 -21.32 23.87
CA GLY A 191 -3.26 -21.54 24.86
C GLY A 191 -1.82 -21.34 24.34
N ASP A 192 -1.61 -21.24 23.04
CA ASP A 192 -0.30 -20.95 22.48
C ASP A 192 -0.09 -19.43 22.27
N SER A 193 1.06 -18.94 22.71
CA SER A 193 1.36 -17.50 22.80
C SER A 193 1.72 -16.81 21.48
N VAL A 194 1.77 -17.50 20.35
CA VAL A 194 2.28 -16.94 19.10
C VAL A 194 1.35 -17.23 17.93
N ASN A 195 0.38 -16.37 17.70
CA ASN A 195 -0.27 -16.27 16.41
C ASN A 195 0.63 -15.46 15.48
N THR A 196 0.91 -15.94 14.29
CA THR A 196 1.67 -15.20 13.29
C THR A 196 0.80 -14.98 12.07
N TYR A 197 0.82 -13.77 11.55
CA TYR A 197 0.41 -13.49 10.17
C TYR A 197 1.52 -12.69 9.49
N HIS A 198 1.68 -12.90 8.21
CA HIS A 198 2.75 -12.29 7.43
C HIS A 198 2.21 -11.08 6.68
N THR A 199 2.84 -9.93 6.92
CA THR A 199 2.55 -8.69 6.18
C THR A 199 3.39 -8.58 4.91
N ALA A 200 4.62 -9.14 4.92
CA ALA A 200 5.56 -9.04 3.80
C ALA A 200 5.13 -9.91 2.61
N GLY A 201 5.38 -9.39 1.42
CA GLY A 201 5.03 -10.04 0.15
C GLY A 201 6.17 -10.84 -0.47
N ARG A 202 5.80 -11.91 -1.19
CA ARG A 202 6.72 -12.70 -2.03
C ARG A 202 5.95 -13.38 -3.16
N ILE A 203 6.53 -13.39 -4.34
CA ILE A 203 6.04 -14.21 -5.46
C ILE A 203 6.90 -15.47 -5.57
N LYS A 204 6.28 -16.65 -5.65
CA LYS A 204 7.00 -17.91 -5.85
C LYS A 204 7.56 -17.96 -7.27
N ASP A 205 8.72 -18.57 -7.49
CA ASP A 205 9.35 -18.67 -8.80
C ASP A 205 8.42 -19.30 -9.86
N ALA A 206 7.72 -20.38 -9.49
CA ALA A 206 6.76 -21.04 -10.38
C ALA A 206 5.59 -20.10 -10.74
N THR A 207 5.12 -19.28 -9.80
CA THR A 207 4.08 -18.26 -10.03
C THR A 207 4.60 -17.15 -10.95
N LEU A 208 5.82 -16.63 -10.72
CA LEU A 208 6.42 -15.61 -11.57
C LEU A 208 6.58 -16.10 -13.01
N GLN A 209 7.09 -17.31 -13.17
CA GLN A 209 7.17 -17.95 -14.49
C GLN A 209 5.80 -18.10 -15.16
N TRP A 210 4.77 -18.50 -14.40
CA TRP A 210 3.42 -18.62 -14.91
C TRP A 210 2.86 -17.26 -15.36
N ILE A 211 3.02 -16.20 -14.54
CA ILE A 211 2.60 -14.83 -14.82
C ILE A 211 3.23 -14.31 -16.11
N THR A 212 4.56 -14.42 -16.23
CA THR A 212 5.30 -13.92 -17.40
C THR A 212 4.91 -14.68 -18.68
N ASN A 213 4.61 -15.99 -18.58
CA ASN A 213 4.10 -16.77 -19.71
C ASN A 213 2.69 -16.31 -20.13
N GLN A 214 1.78 -15.98 -19.17
CA GLN A 214 0.46 -15.44 -19.52
C GLN A 214 0.59 -14.06 -20.19
N ALA A 215 1.46 -13.18 -19.70
CA ALA A 215 1.71 -11.88 -20.27
C ALA A 215 2.26 -11.98 -21.70
N ARG A 216 3.33 -12.75 -21.93
CA ARG A 216 3.91 -13.00 -23.26
C ARG A 216 2.88 -13.57 -24.23
N SER A 217 2.07 -14.53 -23.78
CA SER A 217 1.00 -15.12 -24.60
C SER A 217 -0.07 -14.10 -24.99
N ALA A 218 -0.46 -13.20 -24.09
CA ALA A 218 -1.42 -12.14 -24.38
C ALA A 218 -0.83 -11.13 -25.38
N ARG A 219 0.41 -10.70 -25.16
CA ARG A 219 1.13 -9.77 -26.05
C ARG A 219 1.30 -10.34 -27.46
N ALA A 220 1.66 -11.62 -27.58
CA ALA A 220 1.77 -12.32 -28.87
C ALA A 220 0.44 -12.35 -29.65
N GLN A 221 -0.70 -12.23 -28.95
CA GLN A 221 -2.04 -12.11 -29.54
C GLN A 221 -2.44 -10.65 -29.81
N GLY A 222 -1.55 -9.68 -29.61
CA GLY A 222 -1.81 -8.25 -29.79
C GLY A 222 -2.71 -7.65 -28.70
N LYS A 223 -2.83 -8.31 -27.53
CA LYS A 223 -3.63 -7.84 -26.41
C LYS A 223 -2.80 -6.93 -25.50
N ARG A 224 -3.45 -6.00 -24.85
CA ARG A 224 -2.89 -5.18 -23.77
C ARG A 224 -2.88 -5.99 -22.47
N VAL A 225 -1.90 -5.73 -21.60
CA VAL A 225 -1.76 -6.43 -20.32
C VAL A 225 -1.63 -5.40 -19.21
N VAL A 226 -2.48 -5.50 -18.20
CA VAL A 226 -2.39 -4.77 -16.93
C VAL A 226 -2.25 -5.80 -15.82
N ALA A 227 -1.39 -5.54 -14.85
CA ALA A 227 -1.32 -6.35 -13.64
C ALA A 227 -2.00 -5.64 -12.46
N MET A 228 -2.38 -6.39 -11.44
CA MET A 228 -2.65 -5.89 -10.10
C MET A 228 -2.02 -6.81 -9.07
N MET A 229 -1.44 -6.23 -8.04
CA MET A 229 -0.76 -6.89 -6.93
C MET A 229 -1.05 -6.10 -5.65
N HIS A 230 -0.98 -6.73 -4.48
CA HIS A 230 -1.22 -6.00 -3.24
C HIS A 230 -0.01 -5.18 -2.79
N HIS A 231 1.17 -5.82 -2.71
CA HIS A 231 2.42 -5.18 -2.32
C HIS A 231 3.00 -4.32 -3.45
N HIS A 232 3.78 -3.30 -3.11
CA HIS A 232 4.49 -2.49 -4.09
C HIS A 232 5.51 -3.32 -4.89
N LEU A 233 5.66 -2.98 -6.16
CA LEU A 233 6.67 -3.53 -7.07
C LEU A 233 7.88 -2.61 -7.20
N ILE A 234 7.63 -1.30 -7.20
CA ILE A 234 8.63 -0.24 -7.34
C ILE A 234 8.75 0.45 -5.98
N GLU A 235 9.95 0.91 -5.64
CA GLU A 235 10.13 1.79 -4.49
C GLU A 235 9.54 3.18 -4.81
N HIS A 236 8.58 3.62 -4.03
CA HIS A 236 7.92 4.93 -4.16
C HIS A 236 8.74 6.07 -3.53
N PHE A 237 9.77 5.72 -2.76
CA PHE A 237 10.81 6.61 -2.25
C PHE A 237 12.09 5.83 -2.00
N ASP A 238 13.23 6.52 -1.96
CA ASP A 238 14.55 5.89 -1.81
C ASP A 238 14.61 4.96 -0.59
N LYS A 239 15.03 3.73 -0.81
CA LYS A 239 15.20 2.68 0.21
C LYS A 239 13.89 2.24 0.89
N GLU A 240 12.76 2.36 0.24
CA GLU A 240 11.49 1.86 0.78
C GLU A 240 11.60 0.38 1.14
N ALA A 241 12.13 -0.45 0.25
CA ALA A 241 12.32 -1.87 0.50
C ALA A 241 13.26 -2.17 1.69
N GLN A 242 14.18 -1.26 2.03
CA GLN A 242 15.05 -1.39 3.19
C GLN A 242 14.41 -0.90 4.49
N LEU A 243 13.61 0.17 4.42
CA LEU A 243 12.99 0.82 5.58
C LEU A 243 11.66 0.19 5.94
N LEU A 244 10.91 -0.18 4.92
CA LEU A 244 9.55 -0.73 4.97
C LEU A 244 9.50 -2.05 4.20
N ASP A 245 10.39 -2.97 4.48
CA ASP A 245 10.59 -4.28 3.83
C ASP A 245 9.32 -5.15 3.72
N LYS A 246 8.30 -4.82 4.50
CA LYS A 246 7.02 -5.52 4.49
C LYS A 246 6.06 -5.02 3.41
N TYR A 247 6.31 -3.84 2.86
CA TYR A 247 5.39 -3.19 1.93
C TYR A 247 5.79 -3.39 0.48
N VAL A 248 7.06 -3.62 0.20
CA VAL A 248 7.56 -3.94 -1.14
C VAL A 248 7.72 -5.45 -1.28
N VAL A 249 7.33 -6.01 -2.43
CA VAL A 249 7.47 -7.45 -2.67
C VAL A 249 8.95 -7.87 -2.62
N ALA A 250 9.23 -9.02 -2.02
CA ALA A 250 10.61 -9.53 -1.97
C ALA A 250 11.16 -9.73 -3.39
N ASP A 251 12.46 -9.44 -3.57
CA ASP A 251 13.17 -9.52 -4.86
C ASP A 251 12.51 -8.64 -5.95
N HIS A 252 11.98 -7.49 -5.53
CA HIS A 252 11.17 -6.60 -6.37
C HIS A 252 11.86 -6.17 -7.68
N GLU A 253 13.17 -5.94 -7.66
CA GLU A 253 13.93 -5.56 -8.87
C GLU A 253 13.89 -6.67 -9.93
N ASN A 254 14.10 -7.93 -9.54
CA ASN A 254 14.00 -9.06 -10.45
C ASN A 254 12.56 -9.28 -10.93
N VAL A 255 11.57 -9.23 -10.02
CA VAL A 255 10.16 -9.35 -10.37
C VAL A 255 9.74 -8.26 -11.36
N ARG A 256 10.14 -7.00 -11.13
CA ARG A 256 9.90 -5.86 -12.01
C ARG A 256 10.48 -6.11 -13.41
N ASN A 257 11.76 -6.50 -13.48
CA ASN A 257 12.46 -6.73 -14.75
C ASN A 257 11.78 -7.84 -15.54
N GLU A 258 11.43 -8.96 -14.90
CA GLU A 258 10.72 -10.08 -15.54
C GLU A 258 9.32 -9.67 -16.07
N LEU A 259 8.60 -8.80 -15.33
CA LEU A 259 7.31 -8.28 -15.77
C LEU A 259 7.46 -7.34 -16.98
N ILE A 260 8.43 -6.42 -16.97
CA ILE A 260 8.74 -5.54 -18.09
C ILE A 260 9.09 -6.37 -19.34
N ASP A 261 10.01 -7.33 -19.21
CA ASP A 261 10.44 -8.20 -20.31
C ASP A 261 9.32 -9.12 -20.84
N ALA A 262 8.29 -9.34 -20.03
CA ALA A 262 7.08 -10.05 -20.44
C ALA A 262 6.04 -9.14 -21.12
N GLY A 263 6.26 -7.81 -21.14
CA GLY A 263 5.38 -6.82 -21.75
C GLY A 263 4.23 -6.37 -20.85
N VAL A 264 4.44 -6.37 -19.54
CA VAL A 264 3.55 -5.73 -18.56
C VAL A 264 4.03 -4.30 -18.36
N HIS A 265 3.23 -3.30 -18.74
CA HIS A 265 3.63 -1.89 -18.71
C HIS A 265 2.89 -1.07 -17.65
N ALA A 266 1.90 -1.67 -16.98
CA ALA A 266 1.19 -1.04 -15.86
C ALA A 266 0.80 -2.08 -14.82
N ILE A 267 0.92 -1.68 -13.54
CA ILE A 267 0.51 -2.48 -12.39
C ILE A 267 -0.22 -1.58 -11.38
N LEU A 268 -1.32 -2.10 -10.80
CA LEU A 268 -2.08 -1.44 -9.75
C LEU A 268 -1.77 -2.10 -8.41
N THR A 269 -1.44 -1.30 -7.41
CA THR A 269 -1.05 -1.78 -6.07
C THR A 269 -1.77 -1.04 -4.94
N GLY A 270 -1.49 -1.42 -3.69
CA GLY A 270 -2.03 -0.82 -2.47
C GLY A 270 -1.10 -0.98 -1.27
N HIS A 271 -1.59 -1.53 -0.16
CA HIS A 271 -0.88 -2.00 1.02
C HIS A 271 -0.31 -0.91 1.94
N LEU A 272 0.48 0.04 1.43
CA LEU A 272 1.03 1.13 2.26
C LEU A 272 0.03 2.27 2.48
N HIS A 273 -1.12 2.23 1.79
CA HIS A 273 -2.19 3.24 1.82
C HIS A 273 -1.79 4.60 1.23
N LEU A 274 -0.63 4.73 0.59
CA LEU A 274 -0.24 5.95 -0.12
C LEU A 274 -0.92 6.04 -1.50
N SER A 275 -1.01 7.24 -2.03
CA SER A 275 -1.53 7.50 -3.38
C SER A 275 -0.42 8.08 -4.23
N ASP A 276 0.31 7.21 -4.93
CA ASP A 276 1.49 7.60 -5.70
C ASP A 276 1.54 6.87 -7.04
N ILE A 277 2.25 7.44 -8.02
CA ILE A 277 2.47 6.84 -9.33
C ILE A 277 3.96 6.86 -9.64
N ALA A 278 4.58 5.70 -9.55
CA ALA A 278 6.01 5.50 -9.84
C ALA A 278 6.23 4.81 -11.19
N ARG A 279 7.38 5.06 -11.83
CA ARG A 279 7.77 4.38 -13.05
C ARG A 279 9.21 3.92 -12.97
N ASP A 280 9.47 2.73 -13.49
CA ASP A 280 10.82 2.19 -13.59
C ASP A 280 11.05 1.50 -14.94
N TYR A 281 12.33 1.25 -15.26
CA TYR A 281 12.79 0.87 -16.59
C TYR A 281 13.65 -0.40 -16.56
N ASN A 282 13.53 -1.19 -17.61
CA ASN A 282 14.44 -2.30 -17.91
C ASN A 282 14.60 -2.45 -19.43
N ASN A 283 15.84 -2.56 -19.91
CA ASN A 283 16.17 -2.83 -21.32
C ASN A 283 15.50 -1.88 -22.35
N GLY A 284 15.24 -0.62 -21.95
CA GLY A 284 14.60 0.39 -22.82
C GLY A 284 13.08 0.35 -22.84
N ASP A 285 12.47 -0.53 -22.04
CA ASP A 285 11.04 -0.61 -21.80
C ASP A 285 10.73 -0.20 -20.35
N SER A 286 9.47 0.01 -19.98
CA SER A 286 9.09 0.52 -18.65
C SER A 286 7.81 -0.10 -18.11
N ILE A 287 7.68 -0.05 -16.78
CA ILE A 287 6.43 -0.32 -16.08
C ILE A 287 6.05 0.88 -15.21
N THR A 288 4.78 1.23 -15.21
CA THR A 288 4.23 2.25 -14.31
C THR A 288 3.41 1.57 -13.24
N GLU A 289 3.74 1.81 -12.00
CA GLU A 289 2.96 1.41 -10.83
C GLU A 289 2.01 2.53 -10.43
N VAL A 290 0.76 2.18 -10.20
CA VAL A 290 -0.28 3.08 -9.69
C VAL A 290 -0.69 2.56 -8.32
N ALA A 291 -0.02 3.04 -7.28
CA ALA A 291 -0.38 2.75 -5.90
C ALA A 291 -1.64 3.54 -5.53
N THR A 292 -2.64 2.85 -5.02
CA THR A 292 -3.93 3.44 -4.66
C THR A 292 -4.10 3.43 -3.15
N GLY A 293 -4.37 4.59 -2.57
CA GLY A 293 -4.60 4.75 -1.14
C GLY A 293 -5.79 3.94 -0.63
N SER A 294 -5.81 3.72 0.68
CA SER A 294 -6.88 2.95 1.33
C SER A 294 -8.23 3.66 1.21
N LEU A 295 -9.26 2.88 0.90
CA LEU A 295 -10.63 3.39 0.82
C LEU A 295 -11.18 3.85 2.18
N ILE A 296 -10.64 3.36 3.29
CA ILE A 296 -11.12 3.65 4.65
C ILE A 296 -10.10 4.37 5.54
N THR A 297 -9.00 4.84 4.96
CA THR A 297 -8.03 5.72 5.62
C THR A 297 -8.07 7.08 4.93
N CYS A 298 -8.02 8.18 5.70
CA CYS A 298 -7.91 9.52 5.11
C CYS A 298 -6.68 9.58 4.18
N PRO A 299 -6.86 10.00 2.91
CA PRO A 299 -7.96 10.78 2.34
C PRO A 299 -9.08 9.99 1.61
N PHE A 300 -9.23 8.67 1.81
CA PHE A 300 -10.31 7.86 1.23
C PHE A 300 -10.31 7.84 -0.30
N HIS A 301 -9.18 7.51 -0.89
CA HIS A 301 -8.99 7.57 -2.33
C HIS A 301 -9.49 6.31 -3.05
N TYR A 302 -9.97 6.50 -4.27
CA TYR A 302 -10.12 5.50 -5.32
C TYR A 302 -9.84 6.15 -6.67
N ARG A 303 -9.53 5.38 -7.71
CA ARG A 303 -9.07 5.92 -8.98
C ARG A 303 -9.99 5.52 -10.13
N THR A 304 -10.14 6.42 -11.11
CA THR A 304 -10.65 6.08 -12.44
C THR A 304 -9.46 6.01 -13.40
N ILE A 305 -9.38 4.92 -14.13
CA ILE A 305 -8.35 4.69 -15.13
C ILE A 305 -9.02 4.53 -16.48
N THR A 306 -8.54 5.25 -17.48
CA THR A 306 -9.00 5.14 -18.86
C THR A 306 -7.87 4.64 -19.74
N ILE A 307 -8.09 3.53 -20.44
CA ILE A 307 -7.14 3.01 -21.42
C ILE A 307 -7.68 3.30 -22.81
N ASP A 308 -7.04 4.22 -23.52
CA ASP A 308 -7.40 4.60 -24.88
C ASP A 308 -6.19 4.44 -25.81
N ALA A 309 -6.38 3.70 -26.89
CA ALA A 309 -5.32 3.35 -27.82
C ALA A 309 -4.04 2.84 -27.13
N ASP A 310 -3.00 3.65 -27.08
CA ASP A 310 -1.70 3.38 -26.47
C ASP A 310 -1.44 4.16 -25.16
N ARG A 311 -2.47 4.81 -24.61
CA ARG A 311 -2.35 5.64 -23.40
C ARG A 311 -3.22 5.15 -22.27
N MET A 312 -2.67 5.20 -21.07
CA MET A 312 -3.39 5.05 -19.81
C MET A 312 -3.46 6.42 -19.12
N SER A 313 -4.66 6.82 -18.73
CA SER A 313 -4.88 8.04 -17.96
C SER A 313 -5.50 7.69 -16.61
N VAL A 314 -4.99 8.27 -15.55
CA VAL A 314 -5.40 8.03 -14.16
C VAL A 314 -6.01 9.31 -13.61
N THR A 315 -7.10 9.20 -12.86
CA THR A 315 -7.71 10.29 -12.11
C THR A 315 -8.09 9.80 -10.71
N THR A 316 -7.60 10.48 -9.69
CA THR A 316 -7.88 10.16 -8.29
C THR A 316 -9.16 10.86 -7.81
N HIS A 317 -9.99 10.12 -7.10
CA HIS A 317 -11.22 10.59 -6.48
C HIS A 317 -11.12 10.47 -4.97
N GLN A 318 -11.72 11.41 -4.27
CA GLN A 318 -11.75 11.45 -2.81
C GLN A 318 -13.19 11.33 -2.31
N LEU A 319 -13.44 10.41 -1.37
CA LEU A 319 -14.72 10.35 -0.65
C LEU A 319 -14.69 11.33 0.53
N LYS A 320 -15.56 12.35 0.51
CA LYS A 320 -15.57 13.43 1.52
C LYS A 320 -16.59 13.23 2.64
N SER A 321 -17.62 12.46 2.38
CA SER A 321 -18.74 12.23 3.31
C SER A 321 -19.47 10.93 3.01
N ILE A 322 -20.12 10.40 4.03
CA ILE A 322 -21.12 9.31 3.97
C ILE A 322 -22.41 9.79 4.65
N ALA A 323 -23.50 9.06 4.51
CA ALA A 323 -24.80 9.51 5.05
C ALA A 323 -24.80 9.69 6.57
N SER A 324 -24.14 8.75 7.30
CA SER A 324 -24.01 8.84 8.76
C SER A 324 -22.96 9.84 9.24
N ASN A 325 -21.99 10.21 8.36
CA ASN A 325 -20.89 11.13 8.70
C ASN A 325 -20.63 12.16 7.58
N PRO A 326 -21.24 13.36 7.65
CA PRO A 326 -20.97 14.44 6.71
C PRO A 326 -19.57 15.05 6.84
N HIS A 327 -18.86 14.76 7.93
CA HIS A 327 -17.51 15.25 8.22
C HIS A 327 -16.43 14.16 8.10
N LEU A 328 -16.68 13.09 7.35
CA LEU A 328 -15.83 11.91 7.22
C LEU A 328 -14.34 12.26 7.00
N LEU A 329 -14.06 13.20 6.10
CA LEU A 329 -12.68 13.59 5.80
C LEU A 329 -11.96 14.22 6.99
N ALA A 330 -12.65 15.14 7.71
CA ALA A 330 -12.08 15.78 8.89
C ALA A 330 -11.92 14.79 10.05
N ASP A 331 -12.85 13.87 10.21
CA ASP A 331 -12.80 12.83 11.24
C ASP A 331 -11.70 11.81 10.93
N GLY A 332 -11.56 11.39 9.66
CA GLY A 332 -10.49 10.51 9.24
C GLY A 332 -9.11 11.15 9.43
N LYS A 333 -8.97 12.45 9.17
CA LYS A 333 -7.73 13.17 9.47
C LYS A 333 -7.40 13.12 10.96
N ARG A 334 -8.38 13.44 11.84
CA ARG A 334 -8.22 13.33 13.30
C ARG A 334 -7.87 11.90 13.73
N GLN A 335 -8.43 10.89 13.07
CA GLN A 335 -8.14 9.49 13.36
C GLN A 335 -6.66 9.17 13.08
N VAL A 336 -6.11 9.65 11.97
CA VAL A 336 -4.67 9.54 11.67
C VAL A 336 -3.83 10.28 12.72
N GLU A 337 -4.19 11.53 13.05
CA GLU A 337 -3.53 12.34 14.08
C GLU A 337 -3.45 11.64 15.44
N GLN A 338 -4.50 10.92 15.82
CA GLN A 338 -4.57 10.17 17.09
C GLN A 338 -3.76 8.87 17.08
N ALA A 339 -3.63 8.21 15.93
CA ALA A 339 -2.99 6.91 15.82
C ALA A 339 -1.46 7.01 15.60
N VAL A 340 -0.97 8.04 14.92
CA VAL A 340 0.45 8.22 14.57
C VAL A 340 1.40 8.19 15.77
N PRO A 341 1.13 8.83 16.92
CA PRO A 341 2.02 8.75 18.07
C PRO A 341 2.25 7.31 18.56
N GLY A 342 1.22 6.46 18.49
CA GLY A 342 1.34 5.04 18.81
C GLY A 342 2.27 4.28 17.85
N LEU A 343 2.23 4.60 16.56
CA LEU A 343 3.13 4.06 15.55
C LEU A 343 4.57 4.51 15.79
N LEU A 344 4.76 5.78 16.11
CA LEU A 344 6.08 6.37 16.39
C LEU A 344 6.77 5.75 17.60
N ASN A 345 6.04 5.24 18.59
CA ASN A 345 6.61 4.47 19.68
C ASN A 345 7.42 3.24 19.20
N SER A 346 6.98 2.60 18.12
CA SER A 346 7.69 1.47 17.51
C SER A 346 9.00 1.95 16.83
N VAL A 347 8.95 3.11 16.17
CA VAL A 347 10.13 3.76 15.56
C VAL A 347 11.12 4.15 16.64
N LEU A 348 10.66 4.81 17.69
CA LEU A 348 11.48 5.20 18.84
C LEU A 348 12.17 4.00 19.50
N SER A 349 11.44 2.90 19.72
CA SER A 349 12.00 1.67 20.29
C SER A 349 13.15 1.09 19.45
N ARG A 350 13.01 1.12 18.12
CA ARG A 350 14.08 0.70 17.18
C ARG A 350 15.27 1.65 17.22
N LEU A 351 15.02 2.97 17.26
CA LEU A 351 16.05 4.00 17.39
C LEU A 351 16.83 3.83 18.68
N MET A 352 16.14 3.67 19.81
CA MET A 352 16.76 3.43 21.12
C MET A 352 17.66 2.19 21.12
N GLY A 353 17.22 1.09 20.50
CA GLY A 353 18.06 -0.10 20.34
C GLY A 353 19.34 0.13 19.50
N LYS A 354 19.28 1.01 18.48
CA LYS A 354 20.46 1.40 17.70
C LYS A 354 21.39 2.31 18.50
N ILE A 355 20.86 3.28 19.22
CA ILE A 355 21.60 4.20 20.10
C ILE A 355 22.32 3.39 21.19
N GLU A 356 21.66 2.41 21.81
CA GLU A 356 22.27 1.54 22.82
C GLU A 356 23.44 0.72 22.27
N LYS A 357 23.31 0.16 21.05
CA LYS A 357 24.40 -0.55 20.38
C LYS A 357 25.58 0.38 20.05
N LEU A 358 25.30 1.62 19.62
CA LEU A 358 26.31 2.62 19.35
C LEU A 358 27.04 3.03 20.65
N ASN A 359 26.29 3.21 21.72
CA ASN A 359 26.85 3.54 23.04
C ASN A 359 27.81 2.46 23.56
N LYS A 360 27.44 1.18 23.45
CA LYS A 360 28.35 0.07 23.80
C LYS A 360 29.65 0.10 23.01
N LYS A 361 29.61 0.48 21.74
CA LYS A 361 30.81 0.64 20.91
C LYS A 361 31.65 1.85 21.35
N LEU A 362 31.00 3.00 21.59
CA LEU A 362 31.69 4.23 22.02
C LEU A 362 32.29 4.08 23.42
N SER A 363 31.57 3.46 24.35
CA SER A 363 32.11 3.18 25.71
C SER A 363 33.35 2.29 25.67
N GLY A 364 33.43 1.30 24.77
CA GLY A 364 34.58 0.48 24.56
C GLY A 364 35.78 1.28 24.02
N VAL A 365 35.56 2.22 23.12
CA VAL A 365 36.59 3.10 22.56
C VAL A 365 37.03 4.12 23.61
N MET A 366 36.11 4.75 24.34
CA MET A 366 36.46 5.72 25.40
C MET A 366 37.22 5.10 26.58
N ALA A 367 36.91 3.85 26.92
CA ALA A 367 37.65 3.09 27.93
C ALA A 367 39.13 2.86 27.52
N LEU A 368 39.42 2.74 26.23
CA LEU A 368 40.78 2.61 25.68
C LEU A 368 41.56 3.93 25.76
N PHE A 369 40.89 5.08 25.84
CA PHE A 369 41.48 6.40 25.91
C PHE A 369 41.41 7.04 27.32
N GLY A 370 41.09 6.27 28.38
CA GLY A 370 41.10 6.74 29.76
C GLY A 370 39.94 7.65 30.16
N GLY A 371 38.87 7.76 29.36
CA GLY A 371 37.68 8.52 29.64
C GLY A 371 36.60 7.66 30.31
N GLY A 372 36.34 7.88 31.57
CA GLY A 372 35.62 6.95 32.47
C GLY A 372 34.19 7.24 32.82
N GLU A 373 33.38 7.94 32.05
CA GLU A 373 31.93 8.00 32.29
C GLU A 373 31.17 7.17 31.25
N SER A 374 30.61 6.04 31.71
CA SER A 374 29.65 5.31 30.92
C SER A 374 28.40 6.19 30.74
N LEU A 375 28.03 6.44 29.50
CA LEU A 375 26.77 7.08 29.17
C LEU A 375 25.61 6.24 29.77
N ASP A 376 24.98 6.73 30.83
CA ASP A 376 23.77 6.10 31.38
C ASP A 376 22.57 6.46 30.48
N LEU A 377 22.42 5.74 29.39
CA LEU A 377 21.28 5.89 28.47
C LEU A 377 19.96 5.46 29.13
N ALA A 378 20.01 4.63 30.16
CA ALA A 378 18.81 4.24 30.87
C ALA A 378 18.22 5.47 31.60
N ALA A 379 19.07 6.30 32.21
CA ALA A 379 18.65 7.56 32.84
C ALA A 379 18.16 8.62 31.84
N GLN A 380 18.60 8.53 30.56
CA GLN A 380 18.20 9.51 29.54
C GLN A 380 17.01 9.05 28.68
N LYS A 381 16.59 7.79 28.80
CA LYS A 381 15.53 7.19 27.95
C LYS A 381 14.25 8.02 27.96
N ASP A 382 13.78 8.43 29.12
CA ASP A 382 12.54 9.20 29.25
C ASP A 382 12.67 10.60 28.63
N LYS A 383 13.84 11.22 28.78
CA LYS A 383 14.13 12.52 28.17
C LYS A 383 14.17 12.42 26.63
N ILE A 384 14.82 11.41 26.10
CA ILE A 384 14.88 11.16 24.66
C ILE A 384 13.48 10.91 24.12
N ALA A 385 12.68 10.06 24.78
CA ALA A 385 11.30 9.78 24.41
C ALA A 385 10.43 11.04 24.43
N ALA A 386 10.50 11.82 25.50
CA ALA A 386 9.76 13.08 25.63
C ALA A 386 10.16 14.09 24.53
N THR A 387 11.46 14.19 24.23
CA THR A 387 11.94 15.05 23.14
C THR A 387 11.45 14.56 21.80
N PHE A 388 11.55 13.26 21.52
CA PHE A 388 11.09 12.64 20.29
C PHE A 388 9.61 12.94 20.03
N HIS A 389 8.74 12.69 20.99
CA HIS A 389 7.29 12.95 20.83
C HIS A 389 6.99 14.44 20.68
N ARG A 390 7.63 15.29 21.49
CA ARG A 390 7.43 16.73 21.40
C ARG A 390 7.82 17.30 20.04
N GLU A 391 8.94 16.85 19.48
CA GLU A 391 9.50 17.41 18.23
C GLU A 391 8.93 16.76 16.97
N LEU A 392 8.50 15.49 17.03
CA LEU A 392 8.22 14.73 15.82
C LEU A 392 6.77 14.24 15.64
N ASP A 393 5.94 14.15 16.69
CA ASP A 393 4.58 13.59 16.53
C ASP A 393 3.72 14.36 15.52
N ASP A 394 3.67 15.68 15.65
CA ASP A 394 2.90 16.55 14.75
C ASP A 394 3.50 16.55 13.34
N LEU A 395 4.83 16.60 13.23
CA LEU A 395 5.52 16.60 11.95
C LEU A 395 5.36 15.28 11.20
N ALA A 396 5.50 14.16 11.90
CA ALA A 396 5.29 12.84 11.33
C ALA A 396 3.82 12.65 10.88
N THR A 397 2.86 13.14 11.68
CA THR A 397 1.44 13.11 11.30
C THR A 397 1.21 13.87 9.99
N LYS A 398 1.78 15.05 9.85
CA LYS A 398 1.69 15.84 8.60
C LYS A 398 2.35 15.11 7.43
N ALA A 399 3.51 14.50 7.66
CA ALA A 399 4.20 13.71 6.65
C ALA A 399 3.36 12.50 6.19
N PHE A 400 2.78 11.74 7.12
CA PHE A 400 1.89 10.61 6.78
C PHE A 400 0.67 11.05 5.98
N ILE A 401 0.01 12.14 6.38
CA ILE A 401 -1.14 12.66 5.65
C ILE A 401 -0.73 13.07 4.23
N MET A 402 0.42 13.74 4.09
CA MET A 402 0.93 14.18 2.80
C MET A 402 1.23 13.00 1.88
N LEU A 403 1.92 11.95 2.36
CA LEU A 403 2.17 10.71 1.63
C LEU A 403 0.88 9.98 1.22
N TYR A 404 -0.14 10.00 2.07
CA TYR A 404 -1.42 9.38 1.74
C TYR A 404 -2.23 10.20 0.73
N GLU A 405 -2.10 11.54 0.77
CA GLU A 405 -2.73 12.44 -0.20
C GLU A 405 -2.10 12.33 -1.59
N GLY A 406 -0.77 12.11 -1.66
CA GLY A 406 0.01 12.18 -2.89
C GLY A 406 0.36 13.61 -3.32
N ASN A 407 1.18 13.73 -4.37
CA ASN A 407 1.67 15.01 -4.88
C ASN A 407 2.54 15.80 -3.88
N GLU A 408 3.34 15.13 -3.08
CA GLU A 408 4.18 15.72 -2.05
C GLU A 408 5.16 16.72 -2.65
N GLY A 409 5.74 16.41 -3.80
CA GLY A 409 6.68 17.25 -4.51
C GLY A 409 6.08 18.59 -5.00
N GLN A 410 4.77 18.61 -5.22
CA GLN A 410 4.02 19.81 -5.61
C GLN A 410 3.46 20.58 -4.42
N ASN A 411 3.45 20.00 -3.22
CA ASN A 411 2.90 20.61 -2.03
C ASN A 411 3.87 21.70 -1.50
N PRO A 412 3.46 22.98 -1.44
CA PRO A 412 4.33 24.06 -0.97
C PRO A 412 4.76 23.89 0.50
N GLN A 413 4.04 23.06 1.29
CA GLN A 413 4.37 22.78 2.68
C GLN A 413 5.49 21.74 2.82
N SER A 414 5.81 20.95 1.78
CA SER A 414 6.83 19.88 1.86
C SER A 414 8.18 20.43 2.28
N LYS A 415 8.65 21.50 1.68
CA LYS A 415 9.95 22.12 2.03
C LYS A 415 10.01 22.57 3.48
N VAL A 416 8.94 23.21 3.97
CA VAL A 416 8.85 23.64 5.36
C VAL A 416 8.85 22.45 6.30
N LEU A 417 8.12 21.39 5.94
CA LEU A 417 8.05 20.17 6.73
C LEU A 417 9.40 19.45 6.78
N ILE A 418 10.12 19.36 5.67
CA ILE A 418 11.49 18.81 5.61
C ILE A 418 12.42 19.54 6.57
N GLU A 419 12.43 20.87 6.52
CA GLU A 419 13.27 21.69 7.42
C GLU A 419 12.91 21.47 8.89
N GLN A 420 11.62 21.44 9.21
CA GLN A 420 11.14 21.20 10.56
C GLN A 420 11.47 19.77 11.06
N MET A 421 11.30 18.75 10.23
CA MET A 421 11.66 17.37 10.57
C MET A 421 13.16 17.23 10.83
N ASN A 422 14.00 17.83 9.99
CA ASN A 422 15.46 17.86 10.20
C ASN A 422 15.83 18.53 11.52
N ALA A 423 15.20 19.67 11.85
CA ALA A 423 15.42 20.34 13.12
C ALA A 423 14.98 19.48 14.32
N GLY A 424 13.83 18.82 14.22
CA GLY A 424 13.32 17.91 15.24
C GLY A 424 14.24 16.70 15.47
N ILE A 425 14.69 16.06 14.38
CA ILE A 425 15.63 14.93 14.45
C ILE A 425 16.97 15.38 15.08
N LYS A 426 17.48 16.54 14.68
CA LYS A 426 18.70 17.11 15.30
C LYS A 426 18.52 17.30 16.80
N ALA A 427 17.36 17.82 17.24
CA ALA A 427 17.05 18.01 18.66
C ALA A 427 16.98 16.67 19.43
N VAL A 428 16.38 15.64 18.83
CA VAL A 428 16.31 14.30 19.43
C VAL A 428 17.71 13.70 19.55
N LEU A 429 18.54 13.78 18.51
CA LEU A 429 19.93 13.28 18.54
C LEU A 429 20.76 14.03 19.57
N ALA A 430 20.67 15.35 19.63
CA ALA A 430 21.36 16.16 20.63
C ALA A 430 20.92 15.80 22.07
N SER A 431 19.64 15.51 22.29
CA SER A 431 19.13 15.10 23.61
C SER A 431 19.63 13.75 24.09
N SER A 432 20.12 12.90 23.17
CA SER A 432 20.63 11.55 23.46
C SER A 432 22.10 11.53 23.86
N LEU A 433 22.78 12.68 23.83
CA LEU A 433 24.23 12.78 24.05
C LEU A 433 24.54 13.69 25.25
N PRO A 434 25.67 13.45 25.97
CA PRO A 434 26.02 14.26 27.11
C PRO A 434 26.34 15.70 26.72
N ALA A 435 25.87 16.64 27.48
CA ALA A 435 26.18 18.06 27.31
C ALA A 435 27.68 18.38 27.43
N SER A 436 28.45 17.52 28.10
CA SER A 436 29.91 17.64 28.25
C SER A 436 30.71 17.45 26.94
N LEU A 437 30.06 16.90 25.91
CA LEU A 437 30.70 16.69 24.59
C LEU A 437 30.49 17.87 23.62
N GLY A 438 29.65 18.85 23.95
CA GLY A 438 29.48 20.16 23.31
C GLY A 438 29.64 20.17 21.78
N ASP A 439 30.48 21.04 21.29
CA ASP A 439 30.70 21.30 19.84
C ASP A 439 31.12 20.09 19.02
N MET A 440 31.83 19.14 19.64
CA MET A 440 32.30 17.92 18.96
C MET A 440 31.11 17.02 18.54
N VAL A 441 30.10 16.93 19.41
CA VAL A 441 28.88 16.16 19.16
C VAL A 441 28.01 16.86 18.13
N GLU A 442 27.88 18.15 18.21
CA GLU A 442 27.11 18.94 17.24
C GLU A 442 27.73 18.82 15.83
N GLY A 443 29.04 18.90 15.73
CA GLY A 443 29.78 18.66 14.48
C GLY A 443 29.51 17.26 13.93
N PHE A 444 29.67 16.23 14.78
CA PHE A 444 29.42 14.83 14.37
C PHE A 444 27.98 14.59 13.86
N ILE A 445 26.97 15.11 14.59
CA ILE A 445 25.57 15.01 14.19
C ILE A 445 25.37 15.68 12.82
N THR A 446 25.83 16.93 12.69
CA THR A 446 25.61 17.77 11.52
C THR A 446 26.31 17.19 10.27
N GLU A 447 27.53 16.68 10.42
CA GLU A 447 28.33 16.22 9.29
C GLU A 447 28.05 14.76 8.89
N ASN A 448 27.67 13.90 9.84
CA ASN A 448 27.56 12.46 9.59
C ASN A 448 26.13 11.90 9.68
N ALA A 449 25.31 12.36 10.60
CA ALA A 449 23.96 11.82 10.79
C ALA A 449 22.92 12.57 9.97
N MET A 450 22.91 13.90 10.01
CA MET A 450 21.87 14.71 9.36
C MET A 450 21.79 14.55 7.84
N PRO A 451 22.89 14.42 7.06
CA PRO A 451 22.77 14.20 5.62
C PRO A 451 22.02 12.94 5.25
N MET A 452 22.13 11.87 6.05
CA MET A 452 21.42 10.63 5.83
C MET A 452 19.90 10.81 6.08
N PHE A 453 19.54 11.49 7.16
CA PHE A 453 18.13 11.75 7.47
C PHE A 453 17.51 12.74 6.48
N ASP A 454 18.20 13.83 6.13
CA ASP A 454 17.74 14.80 5.15
C ASP A 454 17.48 14.16 3.79
N THR A 455 18.40 13.32 3.30
CA THR A 455 18.23 12.58 2.05
C THR A 455 16.96 11.73 2.09
N GLN A 456 16.73 11.00 3.19
CA GLN A 456 15.59 10.12 3.32
C GLN A 456 14.26 10.89 3.42
N ILE A 457 14.22 11.97 4.20
CA ILE A 457 13.03 12.81 4.34
C ILE A 457 12.69 13.48 3.00
N ARG A 458 13.71 13.97 2.28
CA ARG A 458 13.53 14.56 0.95
C ARG A 458 13.02 13.57 -0.07
N SER A 459 13.54 12.34 -0.06
CA SER A 459 13.06 11.29 -0.95
C SER A 459 11.56 11.03 -0.76
N MET A 460 11.10 11.02 0.49
CA MET A 460 9.69 10.81 0.83
C MET A 460 8.80 12.02 0.50
N LEU A 461 9.27 13.26 0.74
CA LEU A 461 8.44 14.47 0.71
C LEU A 461 8.70 15.39 -0.49
N GLU A 462 9.64 15.07 -1.37
CA GLU A 462 9.86 15.76 -2.65
C GLU A 462 9.39 14.91 -3.84
N ASP A 463 8.66 13.82 -3.58
CA ASP A 463 8.14 12.91 -4.61
C ASP A 463 9.26 12.48 -5.57
N ARG A 464 10.34 12.00 -4.98
CA ARG A 464 11.47 11.44 -5.72
C ARG A 464 11.24 9.94 -5.91
N ASN A 465 10.32 9.63 -6.80
CA ASN A 465 10.14 8.26 -7.24
C ASN A 465 11.47 7.68 -7.68
N HIS A 466 11.76 6.46 -7.29
CA HIS A 466 12.97 5.76 -7.69
C HIS A 466 12.90 5.39 -9.17
N CYS A 467 12.98 6.42 -10.01
CA CYS A 467 13.03 6.27 -11.46
C CYS A 467 14.47 6.40 -11.88
N GLY A 468 15.04 5.38 -12.51
CA GLY A 468 16.41 5.36 -12.99
C GLY A 468 16.80 6.50 -13.96
N THR A 469 15.88 7.40 -14.28
CA THR A 469 16.16 8.59 -15.10
C THR A 469 15.43 9.83 -14.58
N PRO A 470 16.13 10.97 -14.37
CA PRO A 470 15.53 12.23 -13.87
C PRO A 470 14.50 12.87 -14.81
N GLN A 471 14.27 12.31 -16.00
CA GLN A 471 13.54 12.96 -17.09
C GLN A 471 12.07 12.57 -17.19
N GLU A 472 11.59 11.58 -16.43
CA GLU A 472 10.21 11.09 -16.51
C GLU A 472 9.60 10.85 -15.11
N VAL A 473 9.78 11.78 -14.21
CA VAL A 473 9.05 11.79 -12.94
C VAL A 473 7.58 11.94 -13.27
N VAL A 474 6.76 11.02 -12.79
CA VAL A 474 5.31 11.26 -12.78
C VAL A 474 5.07 12.36 -11.76
N VAL A 475 4.72 13.53 -12.23
CA VAL A 475 4.68 14.77 -11.42
C VAL A 475 3.31 14.98 -10.79
N ASP A 476 2.32 14.18 -11.11
CA ASP A 476 0.94 14.32 -10.60
C ASP A 476 0.31 12.95 -10.32
N ASP A 477 0.23 12.61 -9.03
CA ASP A 477 -0.38 11.36 -8.54
C ASP A 477 -1.90 11.34 -8.63
N HIS A 478 -2.51 12.50 -8.82
CA HIS A 478 -3.96 12.62 -8.93
C HIS A 478 -4.45 12.55 -10.37
N THR A 479 -3.66 13.07 -11.32
CA THR A 479 -3.98 13.07 -12.74
C THR A 479 -2.73 12.76 -13.56
N ALA A 480 -2.58 11.54 -13.98
CA ALA A 480 -1.45 11.12 -14.82
C ALA A 480 -1.93 10.60 -16.16
N SER A 481 -1.08 10.74 -17.19
CA SER A 481 -1.30 10.11 -18.50
C SER A 481 0.03 9.67 -19.07
N PHE A 482 0.17 8.39 -19.32
CA PHE A 482 1.40 7.79 -19.82
C PHE A 482 1.13 6.80 -20.96
N LYS A 483 2.17 6.52 -21.74
CA LYS A 483 2.12 5.50 -22.79
C LYS A 483 2.05 4.12 -22.14
N PHE A 484 1.21 3.27 -22.74
CA PHE A 484 0.86 1.96 -22.21
C PHE A 484 1.31 0.83 -23.11
#